data_6c8670a3e82b57932853901d039332be
#
_entry.id   6c8670a3e82b57932853901d039332be
#
_cell.length_a   1.000
_cell.length_b   1.000
_cell.length_c   1.000
_cell.angle_alpha   90.00
_cell.angle_beta   90.00
_cell.angle_gamma   90.00
#
_symmetry.space_group_name_H-M   'P 1'
#
loop_
_entity.id
_entity.type
_entity.pdbx_description
1 polymer ?
#
loop_
_entity_poly.entity_id
_entity_poly.type
_entity_poly.pdbx_seq_one_letter_code
_entity_poly.pdbx_strand_id
1 'polypeptide(L)'
;MLSGIGPGAHLGEHGIDVVADRAAVGADLQDHIDYVSSWETRSTDPFGDSLGGTWRMVKAIFEHRTRRTGIMTTCFAEAGGFWKSHPDLPAPDIQYHFVPAMLEDHGRTKVKGHGFSCHACVLRPESRGSVRLASSDAAAAPAIDPGFLTDERDMATLRAGVRMMHRIAAAPPLSDYAGVDRHPVDLTDDAALDALIRSRADTVYHPVGTCRMGSDEAAVVDPALKARGVDGLWVADASIMPRLVSGNTNAPSIMIGERAADFVKAALA
;
A
#
# COMPACT_ATOMS: atom_id res chain seq x y z
N MET A 1 18.51 5.84 11.55
CA MET A 1 19.71 6.56 11.03
C MET A 1 20.12 7.73 11.90
N LEU A 2 19.24 8.60 12.36
CA LEU A 2 19.59 9.75 13.24
C LEU A 2 20.35 9.38 14.53
N SER A 3 20.22 8.13 14.99
CA SER A 3 20.96 7.60 16.14
C SER A 3 22.32 7.00 15.78
N GLY A 4 22.83 7.23 14.58
CA GLY A 4 24.13 6.70 14.13
C GLY A 4 24.10 5.24 13.66
N ILE A 5 22.93 4.66 13.41
CA ILE A 5 22.77 3.28 12.95
C ILE A 5 22.28 3.31 11.49
N GLY A 6 23.13 2.93 10.55
CA GLY A 6 22.80 3.01 9.12
C GLY A 6 24.01 2.98 8.22
N PRO A 7 23.85 3.28 6.91
CA PRO A 7 24.98 3.34 5.97
C PRO A 7 26.00 4.42 6.39
N GLY A 8 27.21 4.03 6.77
CA GLY A 8 28.19 4.91 7.35
C GLY A 8 28.55 6.14 6.49
N ALA A 9 28.69 5.94 5.17
CA ALA A 9 28.94 7.05 4.25
C ALA A 9 27.80 8.08 4.27
N HIS A 10 26.52 7.61 4.20
CA HIS A 10 25.35 8.47 4.24
C HIS A 10 25.20 9.21 5.58
N LEU A 11 25.51 8.55 6.71
CA LEU A 11 25.53 9.21 8.02
C LEU A 11 26.57 10.33 8.06
N GLY A 12 27.77 10.06 7.51
CA GLY A 12 28.86 11.06 7.42
C GLY A 12 28.49 12.28 6.57
N GLU A 13 27.74 12.12 5.47
CA GLU A 13 27.22 13.23 4.65
C GLU A 13 26.31 14.18 5.46
N HIS A 14 25.66 13.68 6.49
CA HIS A 14 24.81 14.46 7.39
C HIS A 14 25.47 14.87 8.71
N GLY A 15 26.78 14.60 8.86
CA GLY A 15 27.53 14.93 10.08
C GLY A 15 27.11 14.11 11.30
N ILE A 16 26.62 12.91 11.11
CA ILE A 16 26.15 11.99 12.16
C ILE A 16 27.25 10.96 12.45
N ASP A 17 27.67 10.85 13.71
CA ASP A 17 28.64 9.86 14.15
C ASP A 17 28.12 8.44 13.96
N VAL A 18 28.93 7.55 13.40
CA VAL A 18 28.55 6.17 13.12
C VAL A 18 28.66 5.32 14.39
N VAL A 19 27.54 4.88 14.92
CA VAL A 19 27.46 3.91 16.03
C VAL A 19 27.54 2.48 15.50
N ALA A 20 26.80 2.19 14.41
CA ALA A 20 26.88 0.91 13.73
C ALA A 20 26.70 1.13 12.22
N ASP A 21 27.72 0.74 11.43
CA ASP A 21 27.63 0.78 9.97
C ASP A 21 26.80 -0.39 9.47
N ARG A 22 25.56 -0.10 9.05
CA ARG A 22 24.57 -1.08 8.59
C ARG A 22 23.95 -0.60 7.27
N ALA A 23 24.57 -0.99 6.16
CA ALA A 23 24.17 -0.55 4.81
C ALA A 23 22.71 -0.87 4.46
N ALA A 24 22.15 -1.91 5.05
CA ALA A 24 20.77 -2.34 4.80
C ALA A 24 19.70 -1.50 5.51
N VAL A 25 20.06 -0.66 6.49
CA VAL A 25 19.09 0.23 7.15
C VAL A 25 18.56 1.25 6.15
N GLY A 26 17.24 1.24 5.96
CA GLY A 26 16.54 2.10 5.00
C GLY A 26 16.64 1.65 3.54
N ALA A 27 17.33 0.55 3.24
CA ALA A 27 17.32 -0.08 1.93
C ALA A 27 16.15 -1.09 1.81
N ASP A 28 15.97 -1.62 0.60
CA ASP A 28 15.03 -2.73 0.33
C ASP A 28 13.56 -2.39 0.64
N LEU A 29 13.20 -1.10 0.58
CA LEU A 29 11.80 -0.68 0.72
C LEU A 29 10.94 -1.39 -0.33
N GLN A 30 9.90 -2.04 0.13
CA GLN A 30 8.88 -2.69 -0.69
C GLN A 30 7.51 -2.13 -0.28
N ASP A 31 6.64 -1.94 -1.25
CA ASP A 31 5.26 -1.53 -0.99
C ASP A 31 4.36 -2.06 -2.10
N HIS A 32 3.10 -2.30 -1.82
CA HIS A 32 2.13 -2.64 -2.83
C HIS A 32 1.83 -1.42 -3.70
N ILE A 33 2.26 -1.47 -4.96
CA ILE A 33 1.85 -0.48 -5.94
C ILE A 33 0.41 -0.74 -6.37
N ASP A 34 -0.39 0.30 -6.38
CA ASP A 34 -1.82 0.30 -6.65
C ASP A 34 -2.19 1.24 -7.80
N TYR A 35 -3.14 0.83 -8.60
CA TYR A 35 -3.76 1.67 -9.61
C TYR A 35 -5.28 1.72 -9.37
N VAL A 36 -5.83 2.93 -9.39
CA VAL A 36 -7.25 3.18 -9.12
C VAL A 36 -7.96 3.65 -10.38
N SER A 37 -8.96 2.89 -10.84
CA SER A 37 -9.96 3.39 -11.79
C SER A 37 -11.24 3.76 -11.08
N SER A 38 -11.88 4.84 -11.53
CA SER A 38 -13.15 5.33 -11.01
C SER A 38 -14.16 5.45 -12.12
N TRP A 39 -15.39 5.02 -11.85
CA TRP A 39 -16.51 5.13 -12.76
C TRP A 39 -17.61 6.00 -12.16
N GLU A 40 -18.03 6.99 -12.92
CA GLU A 40 -19.19 7.81 -12.57
C GLU A 40 -20.48 7.03 -12.87
N THR A 41 -21.48 7.16 -12.00
CA THR A 41 -22.81 6.54 -12.18
C THR A 41 -23.93 7.56 -12.04
N ARG A 42 -25.06 7.24 -12.67
CA ARG A 42 -26.31 8.01 -12.45
C ARG A 42 -27.05 7.55 -11.19
N SER A 43 -26.74 6.39 -10.65
CA SER A 43 -27.29 5.93 -9.38
C SER A 43 -26.78 6.77 -8.22
N THR A 44 -27.60 7.00 -7.23
CA THR A 44 -27.25 7.66 -5.97
C THR A 44 -26.91 6.66 -4.87
N ASP A 45 -26.86 5.35 -5.16
CA ASP A 45 -26.54 4.30 -4.18
C ASP A 45 -25.09 4.41 -3.66
N PRO A 46 -24.06 4.61 -4.51
CA PRO A 46 -22.71 4.85 -4.01
C PRO A 46 -22.61 6.18 -3.27
N PHE A 47 -21.55 6.32 -2.47
CA PHE A 47 -21.22 7.62 -1.88
C PHE A 47 -20.96 8.64 -2.96
N GLY A 48 -21.34 9.91 -2.71
CA GLY A 48 -21.11 10.96 -3.68
C GLY A 48 -21.45 12.37 -3.18
N ASP A 49 -20.89 13.35 -3.87
CA ASP A 49 -21.07 14.76 -3.57
C ASP A 49 -22.25 15.33 -4.37
N SER A 50 -23.44 15.29 -3.75
CA SER A 50 -24.67 15.88 -4.25
C SER A 50 -25.58 16.28 -3.08
N LEU A 51 -26.57 17.11 -3.33
CA LEU A 51 -27.56 17.48 -2.30
C LEU A 51 -28.29 16.23 -1.76
N GLY A 52 -28.62 15.27 -2.62
CA GLY A 52 -29.21 13.99 -2.24
C GLY A 52 -28.24 13.15 -1.39
N GLY A 53 -26.96 13.07 -1.77
CA GLY A 53 -25.91 12.39 -1.03
C GLY A 53 -25.71 12.98 0.37
N THR A 54 -25.67 14.29 0.47
CA THR A 54 -25.58 14.99 1.77
C THR A 54 -26.75 14.65 2.69
N TRP A 55 -27.98 14.69 2.17
CA TRP A 55 -29.18 14.35 2.96
C TRP A 55 -29.19 12.88 3.39
N ARG A 56 -28.76 11.97 2.50
CA ARG A 56 -28.57 10.54 2.81
C ARG A 56 -27.56 10.35 3.93
N MET A 57 -26.45 11.09 3.91
CA MET A 57 -25.43 11.03 4.95
C MET A 57 -25.95 11.51 6.30
N VAL A 58 -26.73 12.60 6.35
CA VAL A 58 -27.37 13.07 7.57
C VAL A 58 -28.29 12.00 8.17
N LYS A 59 -29.11 11.37 7.34
CA LYS A 59 -29.97 10.25 7.77
C LYS A 59 -29.15 9.05 8.28
N ALA A 60 -28.07 8.71 7.60
CA ALA A 60 -27.20 7.61 7.97
C ALA A 60 -26.49 7.86 9.33
N ILE A 61 -26.06 9.08 9.60
CA ILE A 61 -25.50 9.47 10.91
C ILE A 61 -26.55 9.28 12.02
N PHE A 62 -27.79 9.71 11.79
CA PHE A 62 -28.88 9.54 12.76
C PHE A 62 -29.21 8.06 12.99
N GLU A 63 -29.30 7.26 11.91
CA GLU A 63 -29.52 5.81 11.98
C GLU A 63 -28.41 5.10 12.77
N HIS A 64 -27.15 5.40 12.44
CA HIS A 64 -26.03 4.83 13.16
C HIS A 64 -26.02 5.20 14.64
N ARG A 65 -26.35 6.45 14.97
CA ARG A 65 -26.35 6.94 16.35
C ARG A 65 -27.44 6.27 17.20
N THR A 66 -28.57 5.95 16.59
CA THR A 66 -29.74 5.39 17.31
C THR A 66 -29.80 3.86 17.27
N ARG A 67 -29.40 3.24 16.15
CA ARG A 67 -29.56 1.80 15.89
C ARG A 67 -28.26 1.05 15.71
N ARG A 68 -27.12 1.73 15.53
CA ARG A 68 -25.81 1.13 15.21
C ARG A 68 -25.83 0.32 13.91
N THR A 69 -26.66 0.69 12.94
CA THR A 69 -26.82 0.06 11.63
C THR A 69 -26.68 1.09 10.51
N GLY A 70 -26.81 0.64 9.28
CA GLY A 70 -26.82 1.47 8.07
C GLY A 70 -25.43 1.73 7.49
N ILE A 71 -25.39 2.59 6.49
CA ILE A 71 -24.21 2.85 5.65
C ILE A 71 -22.98 3.35 6.44
N MET A 72 -23.18 3.91 7.64
CA MET A 72 -22.07 4.34 8.49
C MET A 72 -21.35 3.19 9.21
N THR A 73 -21.79 1.94 9.04
CA THR A 73 -21.08 0.75 9.53
C THR A 73 -20.09 0.18 8.52
N THR A 74 -20.01 0.77 7.32
CA THR A 74 -19.12 0.30 6.26
C THR A 74 -17.66 0.38 6.66
N CYS A 75 -16.87 -0.62 6.23
CA CYS A 75 -15.41 -0.56 6.24
C CYS A 75 -14.85 0.21 5.02
N PHE A 76 -15.70 0.81 4.20
CA PHE A 76 -15.46 1.56 3.00
C PHE A 76 -15.00 0.70 1.81
N ALA A 77 -13.99 -0.15 1.94
CA ALA A 77 -13.62 -1.15 0.94
C ALA A 77 -14.40 -2.45 1.19
N GLU A 78 -15.68 -2.49 0.79
CA GLU A 78 -16.63 -3.54 1.19
C GLU A 78 -16.47 -4.85 0.42
N ALA A 79 -15.83 -4.82 -0.73
CA ALA A 79 -15.60 -6.01 -1.55
C ALA A 79 -14.18 -5.99 -2.11
N GLY A 80 -13.70 -7.16 -2.49
CA GLY A 80 -12.40 -7.31 -3.11
C GLY A 80 -12.19 -8.74 -3.58
N GLY A 81 -11.02 -9.00 -4.11
CA GLY A 81 -10.68 -10.33 -4.60
C GLY A 81 -9.22 -10.47 -4.91
N PHE A 82 -8.79 -11.71 -5.10
CA PHE A 82 -7.45 -12.06 -5.50
C PHE A 82 -7.48 -12.76 -6.85
N TRP A 83 -6.59 -12.38 -7.74
CA TRP A 83 -6.55 -12.90 -9.10
C TRP A 83 -5.12 -13.21 -9.55
N LYS A 84 -4.98 -14.19 -10.44
CA LYS A 84 -3.71 -14.55 -11.07
C LYS A 84 -3.59 -13.84 -12.41
N SER A 85 -2.55 -13.03 -12.61
CA SER A 85 -2.26 -12.41 -13.91
C SER A 85 -1.96 -13.45 -14.99
N HIS A 86 -1.46 -14.63 -14.58
CA HIS A 86 -1.22 -15.78 -15.44
C HIS A 86 -1.74 -17.07 -14.77
N PRO A 87 -2.40 -18.00 -15.51
CA PRO A 87 -3.02 -19.19 -14.93
C PRO A 87 -2.02 -20.13 -14.24
N ASP A 88 -0.77 -20.18 -14.70
CA ASP A 88 0.27 -21.07 -14.17
C ASP A 88 0.90 -20.59 -12.85
N LEU A 89 0.57 -19.39 -12.39
CA LEU A 89 1.08 -18.90 -11.12
C LEU A 89 0.58 -19.79 -9.97
N PRO A 90 1.42 -20.09 -8.97
CA PRO A 90 1.04 -20.94 -7.84
C PRO A 90 -0.03 -20.27 -6.95
N ALA A 91 -0.02 -18.94 -6.87
CA ALA A 91 -0.94 -18.15 -6.06
C ALA A 91 -1.30 -16.84 -6.78
N PRO A 92 -2.42 -16.19 -6.42
CA PRO A 92 -2.76 -14.85 -6.90
C PRO A 92 -1.61 -13.86 -6.69
N ASP A 93 -1.43 -12.97 -7.64
CA ASP A 93 -0.40 -11.91 -7.64
C ASP A 93 -1.00 -10.51 -7.75
N ILE A 94 -2.32 -10.42 -7.87
CA ILE A 94 -3.09 -9.17 -7.86
C ILE A 94 -4.19 -9.25 -6.81
N GLN A 95 -4.37 -8.17 -6.05
CA GLN A 95 -5.50 -7.95 -5.17
C GLN A 95 -6.33 -6.79 -5.71
N TYR A 96 -7.66 -6.96 -5.66
CA TYR A 96 -8.63 -5.89 -5.95
C TYR A 96 -9.29 -5.42 -4.66
N HIS A 97 -9.54 -4.10 -4.58
CA HIS A 97 -10.41 -3.51 -3.57
C HIS A 97 -11.49 -2.73 -4.29
N PHE A 98 -12.73 -2.93 -3.88
CA PHE A 98 -13.89 -2.21 -4.40
C PHE A 98 -14.36 -1.20 -3.36
N VAL A 99 -14.53 0.05 -3.79
CA VAL A 99 -14.95 1.16 -2.94
C VAL A 99 -16.19 1.81 -3.56
N PRO A 100 -17.32 1.89 -2.83
CA PRO A 100 -18.56 2.49 -3.35
C PRO A 100 -18.49 4.03 -3.34
N ALA A 101 -17.38 4.60 -3.79
CA ALA A 101 -17.14 6.04 -3.95
C ALA A 101 -16.10 6.27 -5.05
N MET A 102 -16.15 7.40 -5.72
CA MET A 102 -15.09 7.84 -6.61
C MET A 102 -13.93 8.38 -5.79
N LEU A 103 -12.74 7.83 -6.01
CA LEU A 103 -11.51 8.27 -5.35
C LEU A 103 -10.56 8.93 -6.35
N GLU A 104 -10.09 10.12 -6.00
CA GLU A 104 -9.02 10.83 -6.68
C GLU A 104 -7.99 11.27 -5.64
N ASP A 105 -6.71 11.10 -5.96
CA ASP A 105 -5.61 11.49 -5.08
C ASP A 105 -5.85 11.02 -3.64
N HIS A 106 -6.09 9.71 -3.46
CA HIS A 106 -6.38 9.09 -2.15
C HIS A 106 -7.52 9.78 -1.36
N GLY A 107 -8.50 10.32 -2.06
CA GLY A 107 -9.63 11.04 -1.45
C GLY A 107 -9.31 12.47 -1.01
N ARG A 108 -8.09 12.98 -1.29
CA ARG A 108 -7.74 14.39 -1.03
C ARG A 108 -8.43 15.35 -1.99
N THR A 109 -8.67 14.89 -3.21
CA THR A 109 -9.41 15.65 -4.22
C THR A 109 -10.88 15.27 -4.20
N LYS A 110 -11.76 16.26 -3.95
CA LYS A 110 -13.20 16.05 -3.99
C LYS A 110 -13.69 15.84 -5.42
N VAL A 111 -14.46 14.79 -5.63
CA VAL A 111 -15.11 14.47 -6.90
C VAL A 111 -16.61 14.71 -6.76
N LYS A 112 -17.19 15.51 -7.66
CA LYS A 112 -18.65 15.73 -7.73
C LYS A 112 -19.34 14.52 -8.35
N GLY A 113 -20.60 14.27 -7.96
CA GLY A 113 -21.39 13.16 -8.47
C GLY A 113 -21.28 11.91 -7.62
N HIS A 114 -21.74 10.81 -8.15
CA HIS A 114 -21.75 9.49 -7.52
C HIS A 114 -21.00 8.49 -8.40
N GLY A 115 -20.38 7.50 -7.79
CA GLY A 115 -19.66 6.47 -8.51
C GLY A 115 -18.96 5.49 -7.59
N PHE A 116 -18.16 4.63 -8.17
CA PHE A 116 -17.35 3.68 -7.45
C PHE A 116 -15.93 3.65 -7.99
N SER A 117 -15.02 3.13 -7.19
CA SER A 117 -13.63 2.91 -7.58
C SER A 117 -13.27 1.46 -7.39
N CYS A 118 -12.40 0.97 -8.25
CA CYS A 118 -11.77 -0.32 -8.09
C CYS A 118 -10.25 -0.12 -8.10
N HIS A 119 -9.58 -0.77 -7.19
CA HIS A 119 -8.14 -0.78 -7.03
C HIS A 119 -7.59 -2.07 -7.59
N ALA A 120 -6.44 -2.03 -8.22
CA ALA A 120 -5.66 -3.20 -8.59
C ALA A 120 -4.24 -3.03 -8.05
N CYS A 121 -3.82 -3.87 -7.10
CA CYS A 121 -2.50 -3.79 -6.53
C CYS A 121 -1.67 -5.05 -6.79
N VAL A 122 -0.37 -4.87 -7.04
CA VAL A 122 0.60 -5.95 -7.23
C VAL A 122 0.99 -6.52 -5.88
N LEU A 123 0.72 -7.81 -5.63
CA LEU A 123 0.92 -8.45 -4.33
C LEU A 123 2.39 -8.79 -4.01
N ARG A 124 3.21 -9.00 -5.01
CA ARG A 124 4.62 -9.37 -4.84
C ARG A 124 5.49 -8.56 -5.78
N PRO A 125 5.63 -7.23 -5.52
CA PRO A 125 6.46 -6.39 -6.38
C PRO A 125 7.93 -6.80 -6.29
N GLU A 126 8.63 -6.71 -7.42
CA GLU A 126 10.06 -6.93 -7.51
C GLU A 126 10.86 -5.62 -7.45
N SER A 127 10.22 -4.49 -7.71
CA SER A 127 10.79 -3.16 -7.53
C SER A 127 11.21 -2.93 -6.07
N ARG A 128 12.32 -2.23 -5.87
CA ARG A 128 12.88 -1.93 -4.56
C ARG A 128 13.18 -0.45 -4.45
N GLY A 129 12.88 0.09 -3.29
CA GLY A 129 13.12 1.48 -2.95
C GLY A 129 14.00 1.66 -1.74
N SER A 130 13.97 2.87 -1.20
CA SER A 130 14.73 3.22 -0.01
C SER A 130 14.08 4.33 0.81
N VAL A 131 14.46 4.37 2.09
CA VAL A 131 14.21 5.50 3.00
C VAL A 131 15.57 6.03 3.43
N ARG A 132 15.81 7.35 3.27
CA ARG A 132 17.07 7.99 3.58
C ARG A 132 16.84 9.26 4.41
N LEU A 133 17.89 9.74 5.05
CA LEU A 133 17.85 11.06 5.66
C LEU A 133 17.86 12.14 4.58
N ALA A 134 17.01 13.14 4.71
CA ALA A 134 17.08 14.37 3.93
C ALA A 134 17.93 15.43 4.65
N SER A 135 18.09 15.33 5.98
CA SER A 135 18.94 16.17 6.80
C SER A 135 19.19 15.51 8.16
N SER A 136 20.08 16.09 8.99
CA SER A 136 20.27 15.68 10.38
C SER A 136 19.21 16.25 11.34
N ASP A 137 18.31 17.12 10.88
CA ASP A 137 17.19 17.61 11.68
C ASP A 137 16.12 16.52 11.83
N ALA A 138 15.83 16.13 13.08
CA ALA A 138 14.82 15.12 13.39
C ALA A 138 13.39 15.54 13.02
N ALA A 139 13.13 16.82 12.81
CA ALA A 139 11.83 17.33 12.36
C ALA A 139 11.68 17.35 10.83
N ALA A 140 12.79 17.18 10.09
CA ALA A 140 12.73 17.09 8.62
C ALA A 140 12.13 15.75 8.17
N ALA A 141 11.27 15.80 7.16
CA ALA A 141 10.74 14.59 6.56
C ALA A 141 11.89 13.78 5.90
N PRO A 142 11.87 12.44 6.01
CA PRO A 142 12.85 11.61 5.31
C PRO A 142 12.66 11.66 3.78
N ALA A 143 13.72 11.38 3.06
CA ALA A 143 13.66 11.11 1.62
C ALA A 143 13.16 9.67 1.44
N ILE A 144 11.95 9.53 0.89
CA ILE A 144 11.30 8.24 0.64
C ILE A 144 11.22 8.05 -0.87
N ASP A 145 11.86 7.02 -1.37
CA ASP A 145 11.74 6.58 -2.76
C ASP A 145 11.26 5.13 -2.77
N PRO A 146 9.99 4.87 -3.11
CA PRO A 146 9.47 3.51 -3.20
C PRO A 146 10.08 2.70 -4.35
N GLY A 147 10.68 3.35 -5.34
CA GLY A 147 11.23 2.71 -6.53
C GLY A 147 10.16 2.03 -7.39
N PHE A 148 8.90 2.48 -7.33
CA PHE A 148 7.78 1.85 -8.04
C PHE A 148 8.03 1.71 -9.54
N LEU A 149 7.65 0.55 -10.09
CA LEU A 149 7.74 0.23 -11.52
C LEU A 149 9.17 0.37 -12.10
N THR A 150 10.20 0.20 -11.27
CA THR A 150 11.58 0.09 -11.73
C THR A 150 11.88 -1.30 -12.30
N ASP A 151 11.12 -2.30 -11.91
CA ASP A 151 11.12 -3.64 -12.52
C ASP A 151 9.92 -3.78 -13.47
N GLU A 152 10.21 -4.17 -14.72
CA GLU A 152 9.17 -4.28 -15.77
C GLU A 152 8.14 -5.38 -15.49
N ARG A 153 8.48 -6.37 -14.65
CA ARG A 153 7.54 -7.41 -14.23
C ARG A 153 6.38 -6.85 -13.44
N ASP A 154 6.60 -5.81 -12.64
CA ASP A 154 5.57 -5.14 -11.86
C ASP A 154 4.59 -4.40 -12.78
N MET A 155 5.13 -3.72 -13.81
CA MET A 155 4.30 -3.07 -14.84
C MET A 155 3.46 -4.08 -15.60
N ALA A 156 4.06 -5.19 -16.03
CA ALA A 156 3.33 -6.23 -16.76
C ALA A 156 2.18 -6.82 -15.92
N THR A 157 2.44 -7.09 -14.64
CA THR A 157 1.44 -7.59 -13.69
C THR A 157 0.33 -6.56 -13.47
N LEU A 158 0.68 -5.30 -13.23
CA LEU A 158 -0.30 -4.24 -12.99
C LEU A 158 -1.15 -3.97 -14.24
N ARG A 159 -0.56 -3.97 -15.43
CA ARG A 159 -1.26 -3.84 -16.72
C ARG A 159 -2.31 -4.96 -16.89
N ALA A 160 -1.95 -6.20 -16.58
CA ALA A 160 -2.90 -7.32 -16.59
C ALA A 160 -4.03 -7.11 -15.58
N GLY A 161 -3.70 -6.60 -14.39
CA GLY A 161 -4.66 -6.25 -13.35
C GLY A 161 -5.65 -5.18 -13.78
N VAL A 162 -5.18 -4.10 -14.39
CA VAL A 162 -6.03 -3.02 -14.89
C VAL A 162 -6.98 -3.53 -15.97
N ARG A 163 -6.51 -4.33 -16.92
CA ARG A 163 -7.38 -4.95 -17.93
C ARG A 163 -8.47 -5.82 -17.33
N MET A 164 -8.14 -6.65 -16.35
CA MET A 164 -9.13 -7.48 -15.67
C MET A 164 -10.11 -6.61 -14.87
N MET A 165 -9.67 -5.55 -14.22
CA MET A 165 -10.52 -4.61 -13.49
C MET A 165 -11.58 -3.99 -14.40
N HIS A 166 -11.23 -3.56 -15.61
CA HIS A 166 -12.19 -3.08 -16.60
C HIS A 166 -13.15 -4.16 -17.06
N ARG A 167 -12.70 -5.40 -17.19
CA ARG A 167 -13.60 -6.55 -17.48
C ARG A 167 -14.59 -6.78 -16.35
N ILE A 168 -14.17 -6.65 -15.08
CA ILE A 168 -15.05 -6.76 -13.91
C ILE A 168 -16.10 -5.64 -13.93
N ALA A 169 -15.68 -4.39 -14.18
CA ALA A 169 -16.60 -3.24 -14.25
C ALA A 169 -17.63 -3.38 -15.39
N ALA A 170 -17.23 -4.02 -16.50
CA ALA A 170 -18.11 -4.27 -17.65
C ALA A 170 -19.04 -5.50 -17.47
N ALA A 171 -18.86 -6.29 -16.43
CA ALA A 171 -19.67 -7.50 -16.20
C ALA A 171 -20.96 -7.18 -15.40
N PRO A 172 -22.13 -7.82 -15.76
CA PRO A 172 -23.34 -7.69 -14.95
C PRO A 172 -23.18 -8.32 -13.55
N PRO A 173 -23.78 -7.76 -12.48
CA PRO A 173 -24.63 -6.56 -12.50
C PRO A 173 -23.87 -5.23 -12.36
N LEU A 174 -22.52 -5.23 -12.26
CA LEU A 174 -21.73 -4.01 -12.02
C LEU A 174 -21.80 -3.05 -13.22
N SER A 175 -21.91 -3.57 -14.44
CA SER A 175 -22.08 -2.76 -15.65
C SER A 175 -23.31 -1.84 -15.62
N ASP A 176 -24.34 -2.19 -14.85
CA ASP A 176 -25.54 -1.34 -14.70
C ASP A 176 -25.24 -0.04 -13.93
N TYR A 177 -24.17 -0.07 -13.12
CA TYR A 177 -23.68 1.07 -12.36
C TYR A 177 -22.51 1.77 -13.05
N ALA A 178 -21.71 1.07 -13.86
CA ALA A 178 -20.54 1.60 -14.55
C ALA A 178 -20.98 2.52 -15.70
N GLY A 179 -20.98 3.82 -15.43
CA GLY A 179 -21.29 4.85 -16.44
C GLY A 179 -20.03 5.31 -17.18
N VAL A 180 -19.50 6.46 -16.83
CA VAL A 180 -18.33 7.05 -17.49
C VAL A 180 -17.06 6.67 -16.74
N ASP A 181 -16.11 6.04 -17.44
CA ASP A 181 -14.74 5.90 -16.94
C ASP A 181 -14.10 7.30 -16.88
N ARG A 182 -13.56 7.66 -15.74
CA ARG A 182 -12.95 8.97 -15.53
C ARG A 182 -11.57 9.13 -16.16
N HIS A 183 -10.91 8.02 -16.44
CA HIS A 183 -9.57 7.96 -17.02
C HIS A 183 -9.52 6.96 -18.17
N PRO A 184 -10.30 7.20 -19.24
CA PRO A 184 -10.42 6.27 -20.35
C PRO A 184 -9.07 6.15 -21.08
N VAL A 185 -8.72 4.91 -21.41
CA VAL A 185 -7.51 4.56 -22.18
C VAL A 185 -7.82 3.39 -23.11
N ASP A 186 -7.12 3.33 -24.22
CA ASP A 186 -7.16 2.13 -25.06
C ASP A 186 -6.43 0.98 -24.34
N LEU A 187 -7.20 0.04 -23.84
CA LEU A 187 -6.67 -1.13 -23.13
C LEU A 187 -5.90 -2.09 -24.05
N THR A 188 -5.96 -1.91 -25.37
CA THR A 188 -5.19 -2.72 -26.33
C THR A 188 -3.82 -2.12 -26.65
N ASP A 189 -3.61 -0.84 -26.34
CA ASP A 189 -2.34 -0.12 -26.48
C ASP A 189 -1.55 -0.18 -25.16
N ASP A 190 -0.54 -1.04 -25.11
CA ASP A 190 0.33 -1.19 -23.95
C ASP A 190 1.04 0.11 -23.58
N ALA A 191 1.50 0.89 -24.55
CA ALA A 191 2.26 2.10 -24.30
C ALA A 191 1.38 3.20 -23.68
N ALA A 192 0.14 3.37 -24.18
CA ALA A 192 -0.82 4.29 -23.62
C ALA A 192 -1.24 3.88 -22.20
N LEU A 193 -1.46 2.59 -21.98
CA LEU A 193 -1.82 2.06 -20.67
C LEU A 193 -0.68 2.22 -19.67
N ASP A 194 0.56 1.94 -20.05
CA ASP A 194 1.74 2.13 -19.20
C ASP A 194 1.94 3.60 -18.82
N ALA A 195 1.76 4.51 -19.77
CA ALA A 195 1.84 5.94 -19.50
C ALA A 195 0.78 6.38 -18.48
N LEU A 196 -0.46 5.89 -18.61
CA LEU A 196 -1.53 6.16 -17.66
C LEU A 196 -1.21 5.58 -16.29
N ILE A 197 -0.78 4.32 -16.21
CA ILE A 197 -0.39 3.66 -14.95
C ILE A 197 0.73 4.46 -14.27
N ARG A 198 1.81 4.80 -14.97
CA ARG A 198 2.93 5.58 -14.40
C ARG A 198 2.52 6.94 -13.87
N SER A 199 1.50 7.56 -14.46
CA SER A 199 1.04 8.88 -14.05
C SER A 199 0.11 8.86 -12.83
N ARG A 200 -0.43 7.69 -12.44
CA ARG A 200 -1.51 7.59 -11.45
C ARG A 200 -1.31 6.51 -10.40
N ALA A 201 -0.45 5.50 -10.66
CA ALA A 201 -0.20 4.46 -9.67
C ALA A 201 0.55 5.04 -8.46
N ASP A 202 0.16 4.60 -7.28
CA ASP A 202 0.70 5.08 -6.01
C ASP A 202 0.68 3.95 -4.97
N THR A 203 1.09 4.23 -3.75
CA THR A 203 1.06 3.29 -2.63
C THR A 203 -0.37 2.92 -2.21
N VAL A 204 -0.56 1.71 -1.70
CA VAL A 204 -1.75 1.32 -0.92
C VAL A 204 -1.41 1.24 0.59
N TYR A 205 -0.32 1.90 0.99
CA TYR A 205 0.11 2.07 2.39
C TYR A 205 0.55 0.78 3.10
N HIS A 206 1.32 -0.06 2.41
CA HIS A 206 1.87 -1.30 2.96
C HIS A 206 3.41 -1.35 2.95
N PRO A 207 4.15 -0.27 3.34
CA PRO A 207 5.61 -0.25 3.25
C PRO A 207 6.25 -1.25 4.22
N VAL A 208 7.26 -1.98 3.73
CA VAL A 208 8.03 -2.97 4.50
C VAL A 208 9.50 -3.00 4.06
N GLY A 209 10.33 -3.77 4.74
CA GLY A 209 11.66 -4.20 4.26
C GLY A 209 12.84 -3.37 4.73
N THR A 210 12.65 -2.13 5.17
CA THR A 210 13.72 -1.18 5.45
C THR A 210 14.59 -1.50 6.68
N CYS A 211 14.19 -2.49 7.47
CA CYS A 211 14.98 -3.09 8.56
C CYS A 211 14.89 -4.62 8.49
N ARG A 212 15.03 -5.21 7.28
CA ARG A 212 14.73 -6.61 7.05
C ARG A 212 15.40 -7.57 8.04
N MET A 213 14.65 -8.56 8.50
CA MET A 213 15.21 -9.66 9.29
C MET A 213 15.88 -10.71 8.40
N GLY A 214 16.83 -11.43 8.97
CA GLY A 214 17.48 -12.54 8.29
C GLY A 214 18.55 -13.21 9.14
N SER A 215 18.96 -14.42 8.71
CA SER A 215 20.10 -15.13 9.29
C SER A 215 21.44 -14.69 8.67
N ASP A 216 21.42 -14.02 7.53
CA ASP A 216 22.60 -13.50 6.85
C ASP A 216 23.14 -12.25 7.56
N GLU A 217 24.43 -11.95 7.34
CA GLU A 217 25.12 -10.85 8.01
C GLU A 217 24.62 -9.46 7.54
N ALA A 218 24.10 -9.36 6.32
CA ALA A 218 23.56 -8.13 5.78
C ALA A 218 22.17 -7.76 6.35
N ALA A 219 21.48 -8.68 7.03
CA ALA A 219 20.20 -8.41 7.69
C ALA A 219 20.37 -7.33 8.78
N VAL A 220 19.39 -6.44 8.91
CA VAL A 220 19.40 -5.39 9.94
C VAL A 220 19.11 -5.98 11.31
N VAL A 221 18.15 -6.91 11.39
CA VAL A 221 17.83 -7.63 12.62
C VAL A 221 17.96 -9.14 12.38
N ASP A 222 18.23 -9.88 13.45
CA ASP A 222 18.25 -11.34 13.46
C ASP A 222 16.81 -11.93 13.49
N PRO A 223 16.63 -13.28 13.42
CA PRO A 223 15.31 -13.89 13.51
C PRO A 223 14.58 -13.70 14.85
N ALA A 224 15.27 -13.24 15.90
CA ALA A 224 14.68 -12.81 17.18
C ALA A 224 14.45 -11.29 17.23
N LEU A 225 14.52 -10.60 16.09
CA LEU A 225 14.28 -9.17 15.88
C LEU A 225 15.29 -8.26 16.60
N LYS A 226 16.40 -8.81 17.10
CA LYS A 226 17.48 -8.04 17.74
C LYS A 226 18.31 -7.35 16.67
N ALA A 227 18.56 -6.05 16.86
CA ALA A 227 19.39 -5.26 15.95
C ALA A 227 20.84 -5.76 15.95
N ARG A 228 21.43 -5.94 14.77
CA ARG A 228 22.83 -6.36 14.63
C ARG A 228 23.75 -5.17 14.81
N GLY A 229 24.79 -5.37 15.62
CA GLY A 229 25.82 -4.34 15.90
C GLY A 229 25.45 -3.34 17.00
N VAL A 230 24.29 -3.53 17.66
CA VAL A 230 23.87 -2.71 18.81
C VAL A 230 23.21 -3.61 19.84
N ASP A 231 23.69 -3.56 21.08
CA ASP A 231 23.09 -4.34 22.15
C ASP A 231 21.84 -3.68 22.74
N GLY A 232 20.88 -4.48 23.16
CA GLY A 232 19.65 -4.01 23.83
C GLY A 232 18.66 -3.30 22.92
N LEU A 233 18.76 -3.46 21.59
CA LEU A 233 17.86 -2.85 20.60
C LEU A 233 17.13 -3.91 19.79
N TRP A 234 15.82 -3.75 19.60
CA TRP A 234 14.98 -4.55 18.72
C TRP A 234 14.20 -3.66 17.76
N VAL A 235 13.81 -4.21 16.60
CA VAL A 235 12.86 -3.60 15.68
C VAL A 235 11.63 -4.49 15.59
N ALA A 236 10.44 -3.93 15.83
CA ALA A 236 9.21 -4.69 16.01
C ALA A 236 8.03 -4.11 15.21
N ASP A 237 8.25 -3.87 13.93
CA ASP A 237 7.26 -3.35 13.00
C ASP A 237 7.39 -4.00 11.60
N ALA A 238 6.59 -3.55 10.64
CA ALA A 238 6.57 -4.09 9.29
C ALA A 238 7.92 -3.97 8.55
N SER A 239 8.82 -3.07 8.97
CA SER A 239 10.12 -2.89 8.32
C SER A 239 11.02 -4.12 8.39
N ILE A 240 10.75 -5.04 9.35
CA ILE A 240 11.51 -6.29 9.50
C ILE A 240 11.19 -7.32 8.42
N MET A 241 10.09 -7.21 7.69
CA MET A 241 9.68 -8.19 6.69
C MET A 241 10.72 -8.26 5.56
N PRO A 242 11.34 -9.43 5.30
CA PRO A 242 12.32 -9.55 4.20
C PRO A 242 11.65 -9.54 2.82
N ARG A 243 10.37 -9.88 2.77
CA ARG A 243 9.50 -9.77 1.60
C ARG A 243 8.11 -9.32 2.03
N LEU A 244 7.50 -8.49 1.19
CA LEU A 244 6.13 -8.06 1.36
C LEU A 244 5.18 -9.27 1.30
N VAL A 245 4.24 -9.34 2.24
CA VAL A 245 3.21 -10.39 2.25
C VAL A 245 2.20 -10.19 1.13
N SER A 246 1.56 -11.28 0.69
CA SER A 246 0.57 -11.22 -0.40
C SER A 246 -0.82 -10.85 0.12
N GLY A 247 -0.93 -9.66 0.71
CA GLY A 247 -2.16 -9.11 1.28
C GLY A 247 -1.88 -7.92 2.19
N ASN A 248 -2.91 -7.41 2.87
CA ASN A 248 -2.79 -6.26 3.75
C ASN A 248 -1.82 -6.52 4.92
N THR A 249 -1.04 -5.51 5.28
CA THR A 249 0.06 -5.65 6.26
C THR A 249 -0.35 -5.47 7.72
N ASN A 250 -1.60 -5.09 8.02
CA ASN A 250 -2.03 -4.82 9.39
C ASN A 250 -1.94 -6.07 10.30
N ALA A 251 -2.51 -7.20 9.89
CA ALA A 251 -2.50 -8.43 10.69
C ALA A 251 -1.07 -8.96 10.95
N PRO A 252 -0.18 -9.07 9.92
CA PRO A 252 1.21 -9.46 10.18
C PRO A 252 1.97 -8.43 11.04
N SER A 253 1.68 -7.13 10.97
CA SER A 253 2.31 -6.13 11.85
C SER A 253 1.93 -6.35 13.31
N ILE A 254 0.66 -6.65 13.61
CA ILE A 254 0.21 -7.01 14.96
C ILE A 254 0.92 -8.29 15.42
N MET A 255 1.01 -9.32 14.59
CA MET A 255 1.70 -10.57 14.91
C MET A 255 3.19 -10.35 15.20
N ILE A 256 3.86 -9.47 14.43
CA ILE A 256 5.26 -9.08 14.68
C ILE A 256 5.39 -8.46 16.07
N GLY A 257 4.51 -7.55 16.46
CA GLY A 257 4.50 -6.90 17.77
C GLY A 257 4.33 -7.91 18.91
N GLU A 258 3.38 -8.84 18.80
CA GLU A 258 3.17 -9.91 19.78
C GLU A 258 4.41 -10.82 19.93
N ARG A 259 5.01 -11.24 18.79
CA ARG A 259 6.23 -12.07 18.83
C ARG A 259 7.45 -11.32 19.37
N ALA A 260 7.59 -10.03 19.05
CA ALA A 260 8.65 -9.21 19.60
C ALA A 260 8.58 -9.12 21.12
N ALA A 261 7.38 -8.97 21.68
CA ALA A 261 7.17 -8.96 23.13
C ALA A 261 7.68 -10.24 23.80
N ASP A 262 7.45 -11.41 23.18
CA ASP A 262 7.98 -12.69 23.69
C ASP A 262 9.51 -12.72 23.65
N PHE A 263 10.13 -12.28 22.54
CA PHE A 263 11.58 -12.27 22.40
C PHE A 263 12.26 -11.32 23.39
N VAL A 264 11.71 -10.12 23.57
CA VAL A 264 12.23 -9.15 24.54
C VAL A 264 12.12 -9.68 25.97
N LYS A 265 10.97 -10.25 26.37
CA LYS A 265 10.81 -10.88 27.69
C LYS A 265 11.81 -11.99 27.94
N ALA A 266 12.01 -12.87 26.96
CA ALA A 266 12.97 -13.97 27.06
C ALA A 266 14.44 -13.49 27.14
N ALA A 267 14.76 -12.35 26.54
CA ALA A 267 16.11 -11.77 26.58
C ALA A 267 16.41 -11.00 27.86
N LEU A 268 15.39 -10.60 28.62
CA LEU A 268 15.52 -9.83 29.87
C LEU A 268 15.32 -10.72 31.12
N ALA A 269 14.90 -11.98 30.97
CA ALA A 269 14.76 -12.95 32.03
C ALA A 269 16.09 -13.61 32.41
#